data_8f3c1e775f4d392554d810bb8b0a9088
#
_entry.id   8f3c1e775f4d392554d810bb8b0a9088
#
_cell.length_a   1.000
_cell.length_b   1.000
_cell.length_c   1.000
_cell.angle_alpha   90.00
_cell.angle_beta   90.00
_cell.angle_gamma   90.00
#
_symmetry.space_group_name_H-M   'P 1'
#
loop_
_entity.id
_entity.type
_entity.pdbx_description
1 polymer ?
#
loop_
_entity_poly.entity_id
_entity_poly.type
_entity_poly.pdbx_seq_one_letter_code
_entity_poly.pdbx_strand_id
1 'polypeptide(L)'
;MTAEHGKRRFLTIEQAAEELNTKASLIRNLIKTGELRAIKIGAAGQWRIGIQDLEDYIADAYRRTAERIASGELADEVPEGE
;
A
#
# COMPACT_ATOMS: atom_id res chain seq x y z
N MET A 1 -20.03 16.60 4.30
CA MET A 1 -19.09 16.77 5.35
C MET A 1 -17.79 16.06 5.07
N THR A 2 -16.83 16.83 4.81
CA THR A 2 -15.58 16.22 4.41
C THR A 2 -14.83 15.55 5.54
N ALA A 3 -15.22 15.88 6.76
CA ALA A 3 -14.54 15.32 7.91
C ALA A 3 -14.61 13.81 7.95
N GLU A 4 -15.61 13.23 7.32
CA GLU A 4 -15.71 11.78 7.31
C GLU A 4 -14.55 11.13 6.62
N HIS A 5 -14.02 11.77 5.58
CA HIS A 5 -12.88 11.20 4.89
C HIS A 5 -11.68 11.09 5.81
N GLY A 6 -11.46 12.13 6.62
CA GLY A 6 -10.36 12.10 7.55
C GLY A 6 -10.55 11.12 8.69
N LYS A 7 -11.78 10.63 8.86
CA LYS A 7 -12.08 9.72 9.96
C LYS A 7 -12.10 8.26 9.55
N ARG A 8 -11.97 7.98 8.28
CA ARG A 8 -11.92 6.60 7.85
C ARG A 8 -10.65 5.98 8.39
N ARG A 9 -10.80 4.85 9.02
CA ARG A 9 -9.66 4.19 9.65
C ARG A 9 -9.19 2.97 8.87
N PHE A 10 -10.03 2.43 8.00
CA PHE A 10 -9.72 1.21 7.28
C PHE A 10 -10.15 1.33 5.84
N LEU A 11 -9.42 0.62 4.99
CA LEU A 11 -9.70 0.54 3.57
C LEU A 11 -9.97 -0.90 3.18
N THR A 12 -10.80 -1.08 2.16
CA THR A 12 -10.89 -2.37 1.52
C THR A 12 -9.65 -2.57 0.65
N ILE A 13 -9.48 -3.81 0.16
CA ILE A 13 -8.38 -4.08 -0.77
C ILE A 13 -8.50 -3.20 -2.00
N GLU A 14 -9.72 -3.05 -2.53
CA GLU A 14 -9.94 -2.23 -3.71
C GLU A 14 -9.63 -0.76 -3.45
N GLN A 15 -10.00 -0.27 -2.28
CA GLN A 15 -9.72 1.12 -1.94
C GLN A 15 -8.22 1.36 -1.78
N ALA A 16 -7.52 0.40 -1.17
CA ALA A 16 -6.07 0.52 -1.03
C ALA A 16 -5.40 0.51 -2.41
N ALA A 17 -5.91 -0.32 -3.31
CA ALA A 17 -5.38 -0.35 -4.67
C ALA A 17 -5.58 0.99 -5.36
N GLU A 18 -6.73 1.61 -5.16
CA GLU A 18 -6.98 2.94 -5.72
C GLU A 18 -6.02 3.97 -5.15
N GLU A 19 -5.78 3.90 -3.84
CA GLU A 19 -4.88 4.86 -3.20
C GLU A 19 -3.47 4.75 -3.76
N LEU A 20 -3.03 3.55 -4.06
CA LEU A 20 -1.70 3.34 -4.63
C LEU A 20 -1.72 3.32 -6.15
N ASN A 21 -2.87 3.54 -6.74
CA ASN A 21 -3.04 3.54 -8.20
C ASN A 21 -2.50 2.24 -8.80
N THR A 22 -2.93 1.13 -8.24
CA THR A 22 -2.47 -0.16 -8.68
C THR A 22 -3.62 -1.14 -8.67
N LYS A 23 -3.34 -2.41 -8.91
CA LYS A 23 -4.37 -3.43 -8.99
C LYS A 23 -4.59 -4.10 -7.65
N ALA A 24 -5.83 -4.56 -7.43
CA ALA A 24 -6.16 -5.26 -6.20
C ALA A 24 -5.31 -6.51 -6.01
N SER A 25 -4.94 -7.17 -7.10
CA SER A 25 -4.12 -8.38 -7.00
C SER A 25 -2.77 -8.08 -6.38
N LEU A 26 -2.21 -6.91 -6.67
CA LEU A 26 -0.94 -6.52 -6.04
C LEU A 26 -1.14 -6.34 -4.55
N ILE A 27 -2.23 -5.69 -4.16
CA ILE A 27 -2.49 -5.48 -2.74
C ILE A 27 -2.61 -6.82 -2.02
N ARG A 28 -3.35 -7.77 -2.61
CA ARG A 28 -3.48 -9.09 -2.02
C ARG A 28 -2.12 -9.76 -1.85
N ASN A 29 -1.27 -9.60 -2.85
CA ASN A 29 0.05 -10.19 -2.79
C ASN A 29 0.90 -9.58 -1.69
N LEU A 30 0.84 -8.26 -1.55
CA LEU A 30 1.58 -7.58 -0.49
C LEU A 30 1.13 -8.03 0.89
N ILE A 31 -0.16 -8.28 1.04
CA ILE A 31 -0.69 -8.79 2.30
C ILE A 31 -0.17 -10.21 2.55
N LYS A 32 -0.18 -11.04 1.52
CA LYS A 32 0.27 -12.42 1.67
C LYS A 32 1.74 -12.52 2.04
N THR A 33 2.55 -11.65 1.51
CA THR A 33 3.97 -11.66 1.81
C THR A 33 4.30 -10.96 3.12
N GLY A 34 3.32 -10.31 3.72
CA GLY A 34 3.54 -9.59 4.96
C GLY A 34 4.11 -8.20 4.78
N GLU A 35 4.29 -7.76 3.55
CA GLU A 35 4.82 -6.42 3.32
C GLU A 35 3.82 -5.33 3.65
N LEU A 36 2.54 -5.62 3.54
CA LEU A 36 1.48 -4.69 3.89
C LEU A 36 0.63 -5.33 4.98
N ARG A 37 0.56 -4.69 6.12
CA ARG A 37 -0.22 -5.20 7.23
C ARG A 37 -1.71 -5.02 6.95
N ALA A 38 -2.47 -6.03 7.34
CA ALA A 38 -3.92 -5.99 7.19
C ALA A 38 -4.53 -6.91 8.21
N ILE A 39 -5.83 -6.76 8.42
CA ILE A 39 -6.54 -7.61 9.36
C ILE A 39 -7.75 -8.20 8.68
N LYS A 40 -8.21 -9.30 9.22
CA LYS A 40 -9.46 -9.91 8.82
C LYS A 40 -10.50 -9.62 9.88
N ILE A 41 -11.66 -9.19 9.46
CA ILE A 41 -12.74 -8.90 10.40
C ILE A 41 -14.00 -9.64 9.99
N GLY A 42 -14.83 -9.90 10.98
CA GLY A 42 -16.10 -10.56 10.77
C GLY A 42 -15.96 -12.07 10.58
N ALA A 43 -17.08 -12.75 10.67
CA ALA A 43 -17.08 -14.20 10.54
C ALA A 43 -16.64 -14.65 9.15
N ALA A 44 -16.95 -13.83 8.13
CA ALA A 44 -16.54 -14.13 6.76
C ALA A 44 -15.07 -13.85 6.49
N GLY A 45 -14.41 -13.16 7.41
CA GLY A 45 -12.99 -12.88 7.26
C GLY A 45 -12.68 -11.91 6.14
N GLN A 46 -13.29 -10.75 6.19
CA GLN A 46 -13.04 -9.73 5.19
C GLN A 46 -11.75 -8.98 5.52
N TRP A 47 -10.94 -8.77 4.49
CA TRP A 47 -9.69 -8.06 4.66
C TRP A 47 -9.93 -6.56 4.76
N ARG A 48 -9.20 -5.93 5.69
CA ARG A 48 -9.21 -4.47 5.83
C ARG A 48 -7.80 -4.01 6.10
N ILE A 49 -7.44 -2.90 5.48
CA ILE A 49 -6.10 -2.32 5.63
C ILE A 49 -6.25 -1.02 6.42
N GLY A 50 -5.57 -0.93 7.55
CA GLY A 50 -5.58 0.30 8.32
C GLY A 50 -4.96 1.43 7.53
N ILE A 51 -5.54 2.62 7.64
CA ILE A 51 -4.96 3.78 6.96
C ILE A 51 -3.53 3.99 7.41
N GLN A 52 -3.26 3.83 8.70
CA GLN A 52 -1.90 4.01 9.20
C GLN A 52 -0.97 2.94 8.64
N ASP A 53 -1.48 1.72 8.50
CA ASP A 53 -0.65 0.65 7.94
C ASP A 53 -0.30 0.94 6.49
N LEU A 54 -1.23 1.52 5.74
CA LEU A 54 -0.95 1.91 4.37
C LEU A 54 0.08 3.04 4.33
N GLU A 55 -0.08 4.02 5.21
CA GLU A 55 0.89 5.12 5.28
C GLU A 55 2.28 4.61 5.62
N ASP A 56 2.35 3.68 6.57
CA ASP A 56 3.63 3.11 6.95
C ASP A 56 4.27 2.34 5.79
N TYR A 57 3.44 1.61 5.05
CA TYR A 57 3.93 0.90 3.88
C TYR A 57 4.50 1.88 2.85
N ILE A 58 3.78 2.97 2.61
CA ILE A 58 4.22 3.96 1.63
C ILE A 58 5.55 4.57 2.06
N ALA A 59 5.66 4.97 3.32
CA ALA A 59 6.89 5.57 3.82
C ALA A 59 8.06 4.59 3.69
N ASP A 60 7.81 3.34 4.03
CA ASP A 60 8.85 2.32 3.94
C ASP A 60 9.24 2.05 2.50
N ALA A 61 8.27 2.08 1.59
CA ALA A 61 8.56 1.87 0.18
C ALA A 61 9.41 2.99 -0.38
N TYR A 62 9.13 4.23 0.02
CA TYR A 62 9.97 5.36 -0.38
C TYR A 62 11.40 5.15 0.08
N ARG A 63 11.56 4.76 1.34
CA ARG A 63 12.90 4.59 1.91
C ARG A 63 13.65 3.47 1.21
N ARG A 64 13.01 2.33 1.01
CA ARG A 64 13.67 1.19 0.35
C ARG A 64 14.03 1.51 -1.08
N THR A 65 13.13 2.22 -1.78
CA THR A 65 13.40 2.59 -3.15
C THR A 65 14.58 3.56 -3.24
N ALA A 66 14.61 4.53 -2.31
CA ALA A 66 15.72 5.49 -2.29
C ALA A 66 17.04 4.78 -2.08
N GLU A 67 17.06 3.78 -1.20
CA GLU A 67 18.29 3.01 -0.95
C GLU A 67 18.73 2.26 -2.19
N ARG A 68 17.78 1.68 -2.90
CA ARG A 68 18.10 0.92 -4.11
C ARG A 68 18.57 1.84 -5.22
N ILE A 69 17.99 3.03 -5.32
CA ILE A 69 18.45 4.02 -6.29
C ILE A 69 19.88 4.44 -5.96
N ALA A 70 20.14 4.71 -4.68
CA ALA A 70 21.47 5.15 -4.26
C ALA A 70 22.53 4.11 -4.56
N SER A 71 22.16 2.82 -4.51
CA SER A 71 23.10 1.75 -4.81
C SER A 71 23.25 1.50 -6.32
N GLY A 72 22.48 2.20 -7.13
CA GLY A 72 22.50 1.99 -8.58
C GLY A 72 21.68 0.81 -9.05
N GLU A 73 21.01 0.14 -8.12
CA GLU A 73 20.31 -1.09 -8.43
C GLU A 73 19.17 -0.88 -9.41
N LEU A 74 18.53 0.29 -9.38
CA LEU A 74 17.37 0.56 -10.22
C LEU A 74 17.65 1.53 -11.36
N ALA A 75 18.93 1.74 -11.66
CA ALA A 75 19.29 2.77 -12.62
C ALA A 75 18.62 2.55 -13.98
N ASP A 76 18.50 1.30 -14.40
CA ASP A 76 17.92 0.97 -15.69
C ASP A 76 16.41 0.82 -15.65
N GLU A 77 15.81 0.92 -14.48
CA GLU A 77 14.39 0.68 -14.33
C GLU A 77 13.55 1.94 -14.25
N VAL A 78 14.19 3.10 -14.17
CA VAL A 78 13.45 4.34 -14.05
C VAL A 78 12.84 4.67 -15.40
N PRO A 79 11.51 4.68 -15.51
CA PRO A 79 10.88 4.96 -16.80
C PRO A 79 11.00 6.43 -17.13
N GLU A 80 11.26 6.67 -18.40
CA GLU A 80 11.34 8.03 -18.89
C GLU A 80 9.95 8.58 -19.12
N GLY A 81 9.79 9.85 -18.82
CA GLY A 81 8.53 10.50 -19.08
C GLY A 81 7.47 10.25 -18.02
N GLU A 82 7.85 9.58 -16.95
CA GLU A 82 6.93 9.40 -15.83
C GLU A 82 7.03 10.51 -14.81
#